data_297dfa5ae772c00c2f21ced5cc10896d
#
_entry.id   297dfa5ae772c00c2f21ced5cc10896d
#
_cell.length_a   1.000
_cell.length_b   1.000
_cell.length_c   1.000
_cell.angle_alpha   90.00
_cell.angle_beta   90.00
_cell.angle_gamma   90.00
#
_symmetry.space_group_name_H-M   'P 1'
#
loop_
_entity.id
_entity.type
_entity.pdbx_description
1 polymer ?
#
loop_
_entity_poly.entity_id
_entity_poly.type
_entity_poly.pdbx_seq_one_letter_code
_entity_poly.pdbx_strand_id
1 'polypeptide(L)'
;MKKLKIGITCYPSVGGSGIIATELGKRLAEKGHDVHFITSSIPFRLNKVYPNIYFHEVDVNQYAVFQYPPYDLALASKLAEVAKREKLDIIHAHYAVPHAVCAFLAKQMTGHSVKVVTTLHGTDITVLGYDPSLKEVIRFAIESSDRVTAVSHSLAAQTYDLIKPDKKIETIHNFVDERVYLREDHEVLKRHYGLLRDEKVVIHVSNFRKVKRVHDVIHVFKKISDQVNAKLLLIGDGPEKSVVCELVKKLGLTDRVLFLGKQEKVEELYSISDLKLLLSEKESFGLVLLEAMACGVPCIGTDVGGIPEVITHGETGFLVPLGDIDGAAKHAVSLLKDKSLHEQVSAAALSSVQSQFSSEKIVSEYEKLYLELIEGDDANE
;
A
#
# COMPACT_ATOMS: atom_id res chain seq x y z
N MET A 1 -12.41 6.74 25.59
CA MET A 1 -11.01 6.84 25.15
C MET A 1 -10.60 8.31 25.04
N LYS A 2 -9.33 8.66 25.32
CA LYS A 2 -8.78 10.00 25.12
C LYS A 2 -8.88 10.36 23.64
N LYS A 3 -9.53 11.47 23.30
CA LYS A 3 -9.56 11.99 21.95
C LYS A 3 -8.23 12.62 21.60
N LEU A 4 -7.60 12.21 20.49
CA LEU A 4 -6.35 12.75 20.01
C LEU A 4 -6.55 13.66 18.80
N LYS A 5 -5.61 14.58 18.59
CA LYS A 5 -5.48 15.43 17.41
C LYS A 5 -4.25 14.99 16.62
N ILE A 6 -4.47 14.38 15.47
CA ILE A 6 -3.44 13.67 14.71
C ILE A 6 -3.22 14.35 13.37
N GLY A 7 -2.02 14.87 13.16
CA GLY A 7 -1.57 15.34 11.85
C GLY A 7 -1.04 14.16 11.03
N ILE A 8 -1.52 13.97 9.80
CA ILE A 8 -1.02 12.97 8.87
C ILE A 8 -0.38 13.66 7.67
N THR A 9 0.87 13.31 7.36
CA THR A 9 1.55 13.77 6.14
C THR A 9 2.01 12.58 5.30
N CYS A 10 1.70 12.62 4.01
CA CYS A 10 1.98 11.55 3.05
C CYS A 10 2.03 12.10 1.62
N TYR A 11 2.48 11.28 0.68
CA TYR A 11 2.23 11.57 -0.73
C TYR A 11 0.74 11.39 -1.06
N PRO A 12 0.04 12.40 -1.57
CA PRO A 12 -1.40 12.34 -1.86
C PRO A 12 -1.72 11.56 -3.16
N SER A 13 -0.80 10.70 -3.61
CA SER A 13 -0.86 9.99 -4.89
C SER A 13 -1.55 8.64 -4.80
N VAL A 14 -1.92 8.09 -5.97
CA VAL A 14 -2.44 6.73 -6.14
C VAL A 14 -1.31 5.70 -5.93
N GLY A 15 -0.86 5.54 -4.69
CA GLY A 15 0.17 4.57 -4.30
C GLY A 15 -0.20 3.93 -2.97
N GLY A 16 0.31 2.73 -2.71
CA GLY A 16 -0.04 1.97 -1.50
C GLY A 16 0.12 2.78 -0.21
N SER A 17 1.19 3.55 -0.07
CA SER A 17 1.43 4.39 1.10
C SER A 17 0.40 5.51 1.28
N GLY A 18 0.05 6.22 0.19
CA GLY A 18 -0.98 7.27 0.23
C GLY A 18 -2.36 6.71 0.55
N ILE A 19 -2.70 5.54 -0.01
CA ILE A 19 -3.93 4.81 0.29
C ILE A 19 -3.99 4.45 1.78
N ILE A 20 -2.94 3.82 2.32
CA ILE A 20 -2.89 3.42 3.74
C ILE A 20 -2.97 4.62 4.67
N ALA A 21 -2.25 5.70 4.38
CA ALA A 21 -2.31 6.94 5.17
C ALA A 21 -3.73 7.52 5.21
N THR A 22 -4.40 7.53 4.06
CA THR A 22 -5.77 8.05 3.94
C THR A 22 -6.78 7.16 4.66
N GLU A 23 -6.72 5.84 4.45
CA GLU A 23 -7.62 4.90 5.11
C GLU A 23 -7.40 4.89 6.63
N LEU A 24 -6.14 4.96 7.11
CA LEU A 24 -5.83 5.08 8.52
C LEU A 24 -6.48 6.34 9.12
N GLY A 25 -6.32 7.50 8.47
CA GLY A 25 -6.91 8.74 8.93
C GLY A 25 -8.44 8.70 8.98
N LYS A 26 -9.08 8.12 7.97
CA LYS A 26 -10.55 7.92 7.95
C LYS A 26 -11.02 7.06 9.12
N ARG A 27 -10.35 5.93 9.36
CA ARG A 27 -10.71 5.00 10.44
C ARG A 27 -10.47 5.61 11.83
N LEU A 28 -9.38 6.37 12.01
CA LEU A 28 -9.12 7.12 13.25
C LEU A 28 -10.18 8.21 13.50
N ALA A 29 -10.61 8.89 12.44
CA ALA A 29 -11.70 9.86 12.55
C ALA A 29 -13.03 9.19 12.92
N GLU A 30 -13.36 8.03 12.36
CA GLU A 30 -14.54 7.24 12.74
C GLU A 30 -14.49 6.79 14.21
N LYS A 31 -13.31 6.59 14.79
CA LYS A 31 -13.09 6.33 16.22
C LYS A 31 -13.20 7.59 17.09
N GLY A 32 -13.38 8.77 16.50
CA GLY A 32 -13.64 10.04 17.20
C GLY A 32 -12.43 10.95 17.37
N HIS A 33 -11.26 10.61 16.82
CA HIS A 33 -10.09 11.48 16.78
C HIS A 33 -10.26 12.61 15.78
N ASP A 34 -9.63 13.77 16.01
CA ASP A 34 -9.50 14.83 15.02
C ASP A 34 -8.28 14.56 14.14
N VAL A 35 -8.48 14.43 12.82
CA VAL A 35 -7.44 14.10 11.87
C VAL A 35 -7.19 15.26 10.92
N HIS A 36 -5.94 15.69 10.84
CA HIS A 36 -5.48 16.80 10.02
C HIS A 36 -4.55 16.29 8.94
N PHE A 37 -5.01 16.21 7.69
CA PHE A 37 -4.14 15.90 6.55
C PHE A 37 -3.38 17.16 6.13
N ILE A 38 -2.03 17.08 6.14
CA ILE A 38 -1.12 18.16 5.75
C ILE A 38 -0.32 17.66 4.56
N THR A 39 -0.77 17.99 3.35
CA THR A 39 -0.26 17.44 2.08
C THR A 39 -0.35 18.47 0.96
N SER A 40 0.31 18.23 -0.19
CA SER A 40 0.31 19.14 -1.35
C SER A 40 -1.00 19.19 -2.15
N SER A 41 -1.89 18.23 -1.93
CA SER A 41 -3.24 18.17 -2.51
C SER A 41 -4.10 17.23 -1.68
N ILE A 42 -5.41 17.22 -1.93
CA ILE A 42 -6.33 16.31 -1.24
C ILE A 42 -5.88 14.87 -1.46
N PRO A 43 -5.71 14.08 -0.37
CA PRO A 43 -5.28 12.68 -0.48
C PRO A 43 -6.26 11.85 -1.31
N PHE A 44 -5.68 10.95 -2.13
CA PHE A 44 -6.46 9.99 -2.89
C PHE A 44 -7.38 9.17 -1.97
N ARG A 45 -8.64 8.95 -2.38
CA ARG A 45 -9.72 8.31 -1.60
C ARG A 45 -10.31 9.14 -0.44
N LEU A 46 -9.86 10.36 -0.21
CA LEU A 46 -10.58 11.28 0.67
C LEU A 46 -11.70 11.97 -0.12
N ASN A 47 -12.73 11.21 -0.50
CA ASN A 47 -13.80 11.60 -1.42
C ASN A 47 -15.14 11.89 -0.73
N LYS A 48 -15.18 11.86 0.60
CA LYS A 48 -16.35 12.15 1.42
C LYS A 48 -16.02 13.22 2.44
N VAL A 49 -17.04 13.93 2.91
CA VAL A 49 -16.93 14.87 4.03
C VAL A 49 -17.01 14.07 5.33
N TYR A 50 -16.02 14.28 6.19
CA TYR A 50 -15.98 13.75 7.56
C TYR A 50 -15.99 14.94 8.52
N PRO A 51 -16.79 14.94 9.60
CA PRO A 51 -16.93 16.09 10.48
C PRO A 51 -15.67 16.44 11.28
N ASN A 52 -14.73 15.50 11.39
CA ASN A 52 -13.49 15.59 12.16
C ASN A 52 -12.24 15.27 11.32
N ILE A 53 -12.33 15.41 10.00
CA ILE A 53 -11.17 15.39 9.11
C ILE A 53 -11.00 16.79 8.52
N TYR A 54 -9.79 17.31 8.66
CA TYR A 54 -9.39 18.64 8.20
C TYR A 54 -8.28 18.50 7.17
N PHE A 55 -8.33 19.27 6.09
CA PHE A 55 -7.30 19.32 5.07
C PHE A 55 -6.58 20.65 5.12
N HIS A 56 -5.25 20.60 5.11
CA HIS A 56 -4.35 21.73 5.09
C HIS A 56 -3.39 21.60 3.91
N GLU A 57 -3.62 22.41 2.90
CA GLU A 57 -2.79 22.40 1.71
C GLU A 57 -1.41 23.00 1.98
N VAL A 58 -0.38 22.36 1.45
CA VAL A 58 1.00 22.82 1.49
C VAL A 58 1.28 23.62 0.21
N ASP A 59 1.17 24.94 0.32
CA ASP A 59 1.53 25.85 -0.77
C ASP A 59 3.02 26.01 -0.83
N VAL A 60 3.60 25.84 -2.02
CA VAL A 60 5.03 26.01 -2.26
C VAL A 60 5.29 27.35 -2.93
N ASN A 61 6.06 28.19 -2.25
CA ASN A 61 6.43 29.50 -2.77
C ASN A 61 7.31 29.37 -4.02
N GLN A 62 6.89 29.97 -5.14
CA GLN A 62 7.60 30.01 -6.41
C GLN A 62 8.49 31.26 -6.53
N TYR A 63 9.25 31.58 -5.50
CA TYR A 63 10.16 32.71 -5.57
C TYR A 63 11.29 32.46 -6.57
N ALA A 64 11.51 33.42 -7.50
CA ALA A 64 12.37 33.25 -8.66
C ALA A 64 13.85 32.91 -8.36
N VAL A 65 14.31 33.18 -7.15
CA VAL A 65 15.68 32.81 -6.70
C VAL A 65 15.83 31.30 -6.47
N PHE A 66 14.75 30.59 -6.17
CA PHE A 66 14.82 29.14 -6.01
C PHE A 66 14.87 28.46 -7.38
N GLN A 67 15.95 27.74 -7.64
CA GLN A 67 16.04 26.90 -8.84
C GLN A 67 14.95 25.81 -8.86
N TYR A 68 14.64 25.26 -7.68
CA TYR A 68 13.54 24.32 -7.44
C TYR A 68 12.70 24.82 -6.28
N PRO A 69 11.36 24.74 -6.37
CA PRO A 69 10.47 25.11 -5.26
C PRO A 69 10.81 24.30 -4.02
N PRO A 70 11.02 24.94 -2.84
CA PRO A 70 11.48 24.26 -1.62
C PRO A 70 10.29 23.58 -0.90
N TYR A 71 9.77 22.50 -1.49
CA TYR A 71 8.62 21.76 -0.95
C TYR A 71 8.84 21.33 0.50
N ASP A 72 10.01 20.79 0.81
CA ASP A 72 10.29 20.22 2.14
C ASP A 72 10.26 21.31 3.23
N LEU A 73 10.76 22.50 2.94
CA LEU A 73 10.69 23.64 3.86
C LEU A 73 9.24 24.14 4.01
N ALA A 74 8.48 24.20 2.92
CA ALA A 74 7.07 24.58 2.96
C ALA A 74 6.25 23.58 3.77
N LEU A 75 6.49 22.28 3.58
CA LEU A 75 5.84 21.22 4.35
C LEU A 75 6.19 21.31 5.85
N ALA A 76 7.47 21.46 6.20
CA ALA A 76 7.90 21.59 7.60
C ALA A 76 7.26 22.81 8.29
N SER A 77 7.22 23.95 7.58
CA SER A 77 6.57 25.17 8.07
C SER A 77 5.06 24.97 8.27
N LYS A 78 4.38 24.35 7.32
CA LYS A 78 2.94 24.09 7.40
C LYS A 78 2.60 23.10 8.51
N LEU A 79 3.41 22.05 8.68
CA LEU A 79 3.29 21.11 9.80
C LEU A 79 3.40 21.84 11.15
N ALA A 80 4.39 22.73 11.30
CA ALA A 80 4.58 23.50 12.54
C ALA A 80 3.43 24.50 12.79
N GLU A 81 2.95 25.20 11.74
CA GLU A 81 1.80 26.10 11.81
C GLU A 81 0.56 25.36 12.32
N VAL A 82 0.21 24.25 11.64
CA VAL A 82 -0.98 23.46 11.97
C VAL A 82 -0.83 22.84 13.38
N ALA A 83 0.34 22.29 13.72
CA ALA A 83 0.59 21.71 15.03
C ALA A 83 0.36 22.72 16.17
N LYS A 84 0.83 23.95 16.02
CA LYS A 84 0.59 25.02 17.02
C LYS A 84 -0.86 25.46 17.07
N ARG A 85 -1.46 25.76 15.92
CA ARG A 85 -2.82 26.29 15.81
C ARG A 85 -3.87 25.32 16.34
N GLU A 86 -3.76 24.06 15.89
CA GLU A 86 -4.72 23.01 16.24
C GLU A 86 -4.35 22.26 17.52
N LYS A 87 -3.15 22.48 18.05
CA LYS A 87 -2.57 21.76 19.21
C LYS A 87 -2.54 20.25 18.95
N LEU A 88 -1.84 19.87 17.90
CA LEU A 88 -1.68 18.45 17.56
C LEU A 88 -0.92 17.69 18.65
N ASP A 89 -1.43 16.52 19.01
CA ASP A 89 -0.74 15.58 19.90
C ASP A 89 0.37 14.84 19.14
N ILE A 90 0.08 14.46 17.88
CA ILE A 90 0.93 13.62 17.04
C ILE A 90 1.03 14.17 15.62
N ILE A 91 2.21 14.06 15.02
CA ILE A 91 2.42 14.10 13.58
C ILE A 91 2.81 12.68 13.15
N HIS A 92 1.98 12.05 12.33
CA HIS A 92 2.28 10.77 11.71
C HIS A 92 2.79 10.99 10.28
N ALA A 93 4.08 10.76 10.09
CA ALA A 93 4.75 10.86 8.79
C ALA A 93 4.77 9.49 8.08
N HIS A 94 4.23 9.43 6.88
CA HIS A 94 4.36 8.27 6.01
C HIS A 94 5.53 8.50 5.05
N TYR A 95 6.58 7.71 5.17
CA TYR A 95 7.93 7.79 4.61
C TYR A 95 8.96 8.54 5.48
N ALA A 96 10.17 7.96 5.54
CA ALA A 96 11.32 8.59 6.20
C ALA A 96 11.68 9.93 5.53
N VAL A 97 11.72 9.99 4.22
CA VAL A 97 12.01 11.21 3.44
C VAL A 97 10.92 11.46 2.38
N PRO A 98 10.46 12.71 2.24
CA PRO A 98 10.83 13.88 3.03
C PRO A 98 10.03 14.03 4.34
N HIS A 99 8.93 13.26 4.52
CA HIS A 99 7.88 13.54 5.49
C HIS A 99 8.37 13.50 6.95
N ALA A 100 9.15 12.47 7.35
CA ALA A 100 9.66 12.40 8.73
C ALA A 100 10.71 13.48 9.02
N VAL A 101 11.54 13.86 8.04
CA VAL A 101 12.47 15.00 8.19
C VAL A 101 11.69 16.29 8.40
N CYS A 102 10.63 16.52 7.62
CA CYS A 102 9.78 17.70 7.78
C CYS A 102 9.02 17.70 9.11
N ALA A 103 8.58 16.54 9.58
CA ALA A 103 7.94 16.37 10.89
C ALA A 103 8.92 16.66 12.04
N PHE A 104 10.17 16.20 11.92
CA PHE A 104 11.23 16.55 12.88
C PHE A 104 11.46 18.07 12.94
N LEU A 105 11.60 18.74 11.79
CA LEU A 105 11.75 20.20 11.77
C LEU A 105 10.54 20.91 12.39
N ALA A 106 9.33 20.43 12.10
CA ALA A 106 8.12 20.97 12.73
C ALA A 106 8.12 20.79 14.25
N LYS A 107 8.55 19.61 14.74
CA LYS A 107 8.72 19.34 16.18
C LYS A 107 9.68 20.33 16.83
N GLN A 108 10.83 20.63 16.20
CA GLN A 108 11.77 21.65 16.69
C GLN A 108 11.13 23.04 16.73
N MET A 109 10.42 23.45 15.70
CA MET A 109 9.73 24.75 15.61
C MET A 109 8.58 24.88 16.59
N THR A 110 7.99 23.78 17.07
CA THR A 110 6.92 23.78 18.10
C THR A 110 7.43 23.69 19.54
N GLY A 111 8.75 23.68 19.74
CA GLY A 111 9.34 23.52 21.07
C GLY A 111 9.13 22.13 21.67
N HIS A 112 9.12 21.09 20.81
CA HIS A 112 8.97 19.68 21.17
C HIS A 112 7.58 19.29 21.73
N SER A 113 6.57 20.15 21.57
CA SER A 113 5.22 19.90 22.10
C SER A 113 4.42 18.82 21.35
N VAL A 114 4.90 18.37 20.17
CA VAL A 114 4.24 17.36 19.35
C VAL A 114 5.10 16.11 19.21
N LYS A 115 4.49 14.92 19.24
CA LYS A 115 5.18 13.64 19.01
C LYS A 115 5.21 13.30 17.53
N VAL A 116 6.27 12.63 17.09
CA VAL A 116 6.46 12.19 15.69
C VAL A 116 6.46 10.67 15.61
N VAL A 117 5.53 10.12 14.85
CA VAL A 117 5.48 8.72 14.45
C VAL A 117 5.83 8.63 12.97
N THR A 118 6.67 7.68 12.59
CA THR A 118 7.05 7.47 11.18
C THR A 118 6.75 6.04 10.76
N THR A 119 5.99 5.88 9.66
CA THR A 119 5.76 4.57 9.03
C THR A 119 6.58 4.46 7.75
N LEU A 120 7.43 3.42 7.69
CA LEU A 120 8.22 3.03 6.52
C LEU A 120 7.36 2.18 5.59
N HIS A 121 7.35 2.52 4.29
CA HIS A 121 6.49 1.87 3.29
C HIS A 121 7.22 1.05 2.23
N GLY A 122 8.53 1.19 2.14
CA GLY A 122 9.38 0.39 1.26
C GLY A 122 10.21 1.22 0.30
N THR A 123 9.64 2.06 -0.57
CA THR A 123 10.42 2.85 -1.54
C THR A 123 11.45 3.74 -0.87
N ASP A 124 11.13 4.30 0.29
CA ASP A 124 12.02 5.07 1.15
C ASP A 124 13.27 4.27 1.60
N ILE A 125 13.16 2.97 1.72
CA ILE A 125 14.25 2.08 2.14
C ILE A 125 14.82 1.32 0.95
N THR A 126 13.96 0.59 0.21
CA THR A 126 14.40 -0.37 -0.83
C THR A 126 14.81 0.28 -2.15
N VAL A 127 14.59 1.58 -2.31
CA VAL A 127 15.02 2.38 -3.45
C VAL A 127 15.90 3.54 -2.99
N LEU A 128 15.36 4.46 -2.18
CA LEU A 128 16.09 5.64 -1.75
C LEU A 128 17.23 5.32 -0.78
N GLY A 129 17.11 4.28 0.04
CA GLY A 129 18.14 3.84 0.96
C GLY A 129 19.43 3.33 0.29
N TYR A 130 19.37 3.00 -1.00
CA TYR A 130 20.58 2.66 -1.79
C TYR A 130 21.30 3.88 -2.35
N ASP A 131 20.66 5.05 -2.32
CA ASP A 131 21.32 6.29 -2.73
C ASP A 131 22.23 6.80 -1.60
N PRO A 132 23.56 6.88 -1.82
CA PRO A 132 24.47 7.33 -0.78
C PRO A 132 24.17 8.74 -0.26
N SER A 133 23.58 9.61 -1.09
CA SER A 133 23.23 10.98 -0.72
C SER A 133 22.03 11.06 0.23
N LEU A 134 21.19 10.03 0.26
CA LEU A 134 19.97 10.01 1.08
C LEU A 134 20.08 9.11 2.31
N LYS A 135 21.04 8.19 2.33
CA LYS A 135 21.15 7.17 3.37
C LYS A 135 21.25 7.77 4.78
N GLU A 136 22.11 8.78 4.98
CA GLU A 136 22.27 9.44 6.27
C GLU A 136 21.05 10.27 6.68
N VAL A 137 20.37 10.89 5.71
CA VAL A 137 19.12 11.63 5.98
C VAL A 137 18.01 10.66 6.38
N ILE A 138 17.91 9.49 5.73
CA ILE A 138 16.95 8.44 6.10
C ILE A 138 17.22 7.92 7.52
N ARG A 139 18.49 7.63 7.85
CA ARG A 139 18.88 7.23 9.21
C ARG A 139 18.48 8.30 10.21
N PHE A 140 18.86 9.54 9.95
CA PHE A 140 18.52 10.69 10.81
C PHE A 140 17.01 10.80 11.04
N ALA A 141 16.19 10.68 9.98
CA ALA A 141 14.73 10.74 10.08
C ALA A 141 14.17 9.63 11.00
N ILE A 142 14.71 8.40 10.86
CA ILE A 142 14.33 7.26 11.70
C ILE A 142 14.72 7.51 13.16
N GLU A 143 15.98 7.91 13.43
CA GLU A 143 16.49 8.15 14.78
C GLU A 143 15.75 9.29 15.50
N SER A 144 15.35 10.32 14.74
CA SER A 144 14.71 11.52 15.28
C SER A 144 13.19 11.36 15.52
N SER A 145 12.58 10.28 15.05
CA SER A 145 11.17 9.98 15.30
C SER A 145 10.98 9.43 16.72
N ASP A 146 9.86 9.75 17.37
CA ASP A 146 9.55 9.19 18.71
C ASP A 146 9.24 7.69 18.63
N ARG A 147 8.48 7.27 17.59
CA ARG A 147 8.22 5.86 17.24
C ARG A 147 8.41 5.66 15.74
N VAL A 148 8.85 4.48 15.38
CA VAL A 148 9.01 4.08 13.96
C VAL A 148 8.33 2.73 13.73
N THR A 149 7.53 2.66 12.69
CA THR A 149 6.89 1.42 12.25
C THR A 149 7.29 1.06 10.83
N ALA A 150 7.23 -0.22 10.50
CA ALA A 150 7.37 -0.73 9.14
C ALA A 150 6.17 -1.60 8.79
N VAL A 151 5.79 -1.61 7.52
CA VAL A 151 4.59 -2.32 7.03
C VAL A 151 4.76 -3.84 6.96
N SER A 152 5.97 -4.35 7.21
CA SER A 152 6.28 -5.79 7.26
C SER A 152 7.55 -6.05 8.08
N HIS A 153 7.70 -7.27 8.58
CA HIS A 153 8.93 -7.74 9.22
C HIS A 153 10.10 -7.73 8.22
N SER A 154 9.83 -8.12 6.98
CA SER A 154 10.81 -8.07 5.90
C SER A 154 11.36 -6.65 5.68
N LEU A 155 10.49 -5.63 5.65
CA LEU A 155 10.93 -4.24 5.49
C LEU A 155 11.71 -3.75 6.72
N ALA A 156 11.30 -4.11 7.92
CA ALA A 156 12.05 -3.79 9.14
C ALA A 156 13.46 -4.39 9.11
N ALA A 157 13.59 -5.67 8.76
CA ALA A 157 14.87 -6.34 8.62
C ALA A 157 15.77 -5.67 7.56
N GLN A 158 15.21 -5.37 6.35
CA GLN A 158 15.94 -4.65 5.31
C GLN A 158 16.39 -3.26 5.75
N THR A 159 15.59 -2.58 6.58
CA THR A 159 15.96 -1.26 7.13
C THR A 159 17.16 -1.38 8.07
N TYR A 160 17.17 -2.38 8.96
CA TYR A 160 18.32 -2.64 9.83
C TYR A 160 19.59 -2.99 9.03
N ASP A 161 19.46 -3.80 8.00
CA ASP A 161 20.61 -4.21 7.17
C ASP A 161 21.19 -3.05 6.37
N LEU A 162 20.33 -2.25 5.74
CA LEU A 162 20.76 -1.22 4.79
C LEU A 162 21.07 0.12 5.47
N ILE A 163 20.19 0.59 6.35
CA ILE A 163 20.28 1.92 6.98
C ILE A 163 21.03 1.84 8.33
N LYS A 164 20.89 0.70 9.01
CA LYS A 164 21.51 0.42 10.34
C LYS A 164 21.16 1.46 11.40
N PRO A 165 19.87 1.73 11.62
CA PRO A 165 19.46 2.58 12.72
C PRO A 165 19.59 1.85 14.07
N ASP A 166 19.86 2.60 15.14
CA ASP A 166 19.79 2.08 16.52
C ASP A 166 18.35 2.07 17.05
N LYS A 167 17.46 2.86 16.43
CA LYS A 167 16.05 2.97 16.78
C LYS A 167 15.29 1.65 16.57
N LYS A 168 14.49 1.27 17.57
CA LYS A 168 13.56 0.15 17.41
C LYS A 168 12.50 0.46 16.34
N ILE A 169 12.32 -0.46 15.41
CA ILE A 169 11.29 -0.43 14.39
C ILE A 169 10.24 -1.49 14.74
N GLU A 170 9.01 -1.05 14.96
CA GLU A 170 7.88 -1.92 15.24
C GLU A 170 7.21 -2.32 13.92
N THR A 171 6.73 -3.54 13.80
CA THR A 171 5.97 -3.95 12.61
C THR A 171 4.49 -3.76 12.88
N ILE A 172 3.86 -2.90 12.07
CA ILE A 172 2.40 -2.79 11.97
C ILE A 172 2.04 -2.97 10.50
N HIS A 173 1.37 -4.08 10.20
CA HIS A 173 1.05 -4.43 8.82
C HIS A 173 0.08 -3.42 8.17
N ASN A 174 0.07 -3.40 6.84
CA ASN A 174 -0.99 -2.71 6.12
C ASN A 174 -2.31 -3.47 6.30
N PHE A 175 -3.41 -2.79 6.03
CA PHE A 175 -4.75 -3.31 6.16
C PHE A 175 -5.61 -2.93 4.95
N VAL A 176 -6.78 -3.53 4.87
CA VAL A 176 -7.84 -3.11 3.95
C VAL A 176 -9.10 -2.75 4.73
N ASP A 177 -9.91 -1.84 4.20
CA ASP A 177 -11.25 -1.64 4.71
C ASP A 177 -12.17 -2.74 4.17
N GLU A 178 -12.46 -3.71 5.00
CA GLU A 178 -13.28 -4.87 4.69
C GLU A 178 -14.73 -4.52 4.33
N ARG A 179 -15.16 -3.27 4.55
CA ARG A 179 -16.47 -2.75 4.13
C ARG A 179 -16.48 -2.29 2.67
N VAL A 180 -15.28 -2.04 2.12
CA VAL A 180 -15.07 -1.61 0.73
C VAL A 180 -14.72 -2.81 -0.14
N TYR A 181 -13.79 -3.64 0.34
CA TYR A 181 -13.34 -4.82 -0.38
C TYR A 181 -14.23 -6.02 -0.03
N LEU A 182 -15.39 -6.07 -0.69
CA LEU A 182 -16.37 -7.15 -0.57
C LEU A 182 -16.54 -7.84 -1.92
N ARG A 183 -16.82 -9.14 -1.90
CA ARG A 183 -17.21 -9.86 -3.11
C ARG A 183 -18.70 -9.62 -3.37
N GLU A 184 -18.99 -8.86 -4.41
CA GLU A 184 -20.35 -8.60 -4.89
C GLU A 184 -20.57 -9.25 -6.26
N ASP A 185 -21.82 -9.47 -6.60
CA ASP A 185 -22.18 -9.95 -7.96
C ASP A 185 -22.18 -8.78 -8.94
N HIS A 186 -21.23 -8.78 -9.83
CA HIS A 186 -21.05 -7.76 -10.85
C HIS A 186 -21.25 -8.31 -12.29
N GLU A 187 -22.28 -9.10 -12.53
CA GLU A 187 -22.61 -9.64 -13.87
C GLU A 187 -22.72 -8.53 -14.93
N VAL A 188 -23.20 -7.34 -14.56
CA VAL A 188 -23.25 -6.17 -15.45
C VAL A 188 -21.85 -5.72 -15.83
N LEU A 189 -20.92 -5.70 -14.88
CA LEU A 189 -19.52 -5.30 -15.10
C LEU A 189 -18.79 -6.32 -15.98
N LYS A 190 -19.00 -7.62 -15.78
CA LYS A 190 -18.47 -8.68 -16.66
C LYS A 190 -18.89 -8.42 -18.10
N ARG A 191 -20.17 -8.19 -18.34
CA ARG A 191 -20.71 -7.90 -19.70
C ARG A 191 -20.12 -6.59 -20.28
N HIS A 192 -19.94 -5.57 -19.45
CA HIS A 192 -19.32 -4.31 -19.89
C HIS A 192 -17.91 -4.51 -20.45
N TYR A 193 -17.13 -5.40 -19.86
CA TYR A 193 -15.78 -5.74 -20.33
C TYR A 193 -15.77 -6.88 -21.37
N GLY A 194 -16.92 -7.32 -21.87
CA GLY A 194 -17.01 -8.38 -22.86
C GLY A 194 -16.53 -9.74 -22.34
N LEU A 195 -16.65 -9.97 -21.03
CA LEU A 195 -16.32 -11.23 -20.37
C LEU A 195 -17.52 -12.18 -20.47
N LEU A 196 -17.29 -13.38 -20.94
CA LEU A 196 -18.32 -14.42 -21.01
C LEU A 196 -18.52 -15.05 -19.62
N ARG A 197 -19.71 -15.62 -19.41
CA ARG A 197 -20.08 -16.19 -18.11
C ARG A 197 -19.20 -17.36 -17.68
N ASP A 198 -18.71 -18.13 -18.64
CA ASP A 198 -17.85 -19.30 -18.45
C ASP A 198 -16.34 -18.97 -18.56
N GLU A 199 -15.99 -17.74 -18.91
CA GLU A 199 -14.59 -17.29 -18.92
C GLU A 199 -14.06 -17.05 -17.52
N LYS A 200 -12.87 -17.57 -17.27
CA LYS A 200 -12.09 -17.27 -16.04
C LYS A 200 -11.40 -15.94 -16.18
N VAL A 201 -11.38 -15.17 -15.11
CA VAL A 201 -10.79 -13.84 -15.08
C VAL A 201 -9.55 -13.84 -14.19
N VAL A 202 -8.41 -13.60 -14.80
CA VAL A 202 -7.13 -13.37 -14.10
C VAL A 202 -6.90 -11.87 -14.01
N ILE A 203 -6.44 -11.37 -12.84
CA ILE A 203 -6.20 -9.94 -12.63
C ILE A 203 -4.76 -9.68 -12.20
N HIS A 204 -4.18 -8.59 -12.70
CA HIS A 204 -2.93 -8.01 -12.22
C HIS A 204 -3.10 -6.50 -12.03
N VAL A 205 -2.67 -5.99 -10.88
CA VAL A 205 -2.73 -4.56 -10.54
C VAL A 205 -1.36 -4.09 -10.10
N SER A 206 -0.77 -3.13 -10.81
CA SER A 206 0.51 -2.52 -10.43
C SER A 206 0.78 -1.20 -11.18
N ASN A 207 1.87 -0.53 -10.83
CA ASN A 207 2.36 0.68 -11.51
C ASN A 207 3.31 0.37 -12.69
N PHE A 208 3.30 -0.80 -13.25
CA PHE A 208 4.07 -1.28 -14.41
C PHE A 208 5.54 -0.83 -14.44
N ARG A 209 6.20 -0.83 -13.27
CA ARG A 209 7.65 -0.68 -13.16
C ARG A 209 8.33 -2.02 -13.38
N LYS A 210 9.58 -2.01 -13.80
CA LYS A 210 10.40 -3.22 -14.06
C LYS A 210 10.34 -4.23 -12.90
N VAL A 211 10.43 -3.76 -11.66
CA VAL A 211 10.35 -4.60 -10.45
C VAL A 211 9.02 -5.35 -10.27
N LYS A 212 7.96 -4.93 -10.98
CA LYS A 212 6.65 -5.62 -10.95
C LYS A 212 6.56 -6.78 -11.92
N ARG A 213 7.58 -6.96 -12.79
CA ARG A 213 7.74 -8.09 -13.70
C ARG A 213 6.46 -8.47 -14.45
N VAL A 214 5.77 -7.47 -15.00
CA VAL A 214 4.50 -7.69 -15.71
C VAL A 214 4.68 -8.62 -16.92
N HIS A 215 5.87 -8.66 -17.51
CA HIS A 215 6.23 -9.62 -18.56
C HIS A 215 6.09 -11.09 -18.11
N ASP A 216 6.46 -11.42 -16.85
CA ASP A 216 6.27 -12.76 -16.30
C ASP A 216 4.78 -13.08 -16.15
N VAL A 217 3.97 -12.10 -15.71
CA VAL A 217 2.51 -12.25 -15.66
C VAL A 217 1.95 -12.62 -17.03
N ILE A 218 2.43 -11.99 -18.11
CA ILE A 218 1.99 -12.33 -19.48
C ILE A 218 2.43 -13.73 -19.88
N HIS A 219 3.66 -14.16 -19.57
CA HIS A 219 4.13 -15.52 -19.85
C HIS A 219 3.35 -16.58 -19.06
N VAL A 220 3.06 -16.33 -17.77
CA VAL A 220 2.20 -17.19 -16.95
C VAL A 220 0.80 -17.26 -17.57
N PHE A 221 0.23 -16.11 -17.92
CA PHE A 221 -1.10 -16.06 -18.53
C PHE A 221 -1.17 -16.78 -19.86
N LYS A 222 -0.13 -16.72 -20.70
CA LYS A 222 -0.05 -17.52 -21.93
C LYS A 222 -0.23 -19.01 -21.64
N LYS A 223 0.48 -19.55 -20.65
CA LYS A 223 0.38 -20.96 -20.25
C LYS A 223 -1.00 -21.30 -19.64
N ILE A 224 -1.62 -20.36 -18.93
CA ILE A 224 -3.00 -20.50 -18.44
C ILE A 224 -3.97 -20.58 -19.63
N SER A 225 -3.87 -19.62 -20.56
CA SER A 225 -4.80 -19.49 -21.68
C SER A 225 -4.73 -20.64 -22.69
N ASP A 226 -3.65 -21.42 -22.68
CA ASP A 226 -3.50 -22.64 -23.48
C ASP A 226 -4.30 -23.82 -22.88
N GLN A 227 -4.74 -23.73 -21.63
CA GLN A 227 -5.39 -24.83 -20.89
C GLN A 227 -6.75 -24.46 -20.32
N VAL A 228 -7.06 -23.18 -20.18
CA VAL A 228 -8.28 -22.65 -19.58
C VAL A 228 -8.82 -21.52 -20.45
N ASN A 229 -10.13 -21.49 -20.68
CA ASN A 229 -10.75 -20.33 -21.33
C ASN A 229 -10.73 -19.15 -20.33
N ALA A 230 -9.78 -18.23 -20.53
CA ALA A 230 -9.53 -17.15 -19.58
C ALA A 230 -9.20 -15.82 -20.28
N LYS A 231 -9.47 -14.72 -19.58
CA LYS A 231 -9.01 -13.36 -19.90
C LYS A 231 -8.16 -12.78 -18.77
N LEU A 232 -7.23 -11.91 -19.13
CA LEU A 232 -6.39 -11.19 -18.20
C LEU A 232 -6.77 -9.71 -18.15
N LEU A 233 -7.07 -9.20 -16.98
CA LEU A 233 -7.24 -7.78 -16.70
C LEU A 233 -5.91 -7.19 -16.20
N LEU A 234 -5.36 -6.23 -16.92
CA LEU A 234 -4.17 -5.47 -16.54
C LEU A 234 -4.58 -4.07 -16.10
N ILE A 235 -4.47 -3.81 -14.79
CA ILE A 235 -4.83 -2.55 -14.17
C ILE A 235 -3.57 -1.79 -13.75
N GLY A 236 -3.53 -0.54 -14.13
CA GLY A 236 -2.43 0.37 -13.84
C GLY A 236 -1.77 0.91 -15.09
N ASP A 237 -0.68 1.63 -14.89
CA ASP A 237 0.10 2.28 -15.94
C ASP A 237 1.55 2.44 -15.47
N GLY A 238 2.49 2.60 -16.40
CA GLY A 238 3.89 2.81 -16.05
C GLY A 238 4.85 2.56 -17.20
N PRO A 239 6.17 2.68 -16.92
CA PRO A 239 7.21 2.66 -17.97
C PRO A 239 7.22 1.37 -18.82
N GLU A 240 6.86 0.23 -18.25
CA GLU A 240 6.89 -1.07 -18.94
C GLU A 240 5.65 -1.34 -19.82
N LYS A 241 4.65 -0.43 -19.84
CA LYS A 241 3.39 -0.65 -20.57
C LYS A 241 3.59 -0.97 -22.05
N SER A 242 4.43 -0.19 -22.73
CA SER A 242 4.69 -0.40 -24.17
C SER A 242 5.30 -1.77 -24.45
N VAL A 243 6.30 -2.16 -23.64
CA VAL A 243 6.96 -3.47 -23.73
C VAL A 243 5.97 -4.61 -23.51
N VAL A 244 5.08 -4.47 -22.51
CA VAL A 244 4.04 -5.45 -22.20
C VAL A 244 3.02 -5.56 -23.34
N CYS A 245 2.60 -4.43 -23.94
CA CYS A 245 1.70 -4.43 -25.10
C CYS A 245 2.31 -5.17 -26.30
N GLU A 246 3.59 -4.97 -26.59
CA GLU A 246 4.30 -5.67 -27.67
C GLU A 246 4.40 -7.17 -27.39
N LEU A 247 4.68 -7.55 -26.14
CA LEU A 247 4.75 -8.95 -25.74
C LEU A 247 3.39 -9.65 -25.90
N VAL A 248 2.31 -9.00 -25.51
CA VAL A 248 0.93 -9.50 -25.70
C VAL A 248 0.64 -9.78 -27.18
N LYS A 249 1.00 -8.86 -28.08
CA LYS A 249 0.86 -9.04 -29.53
C LYS A 249 1.70 -10.20 -30.05
N LYS A 250 2.99 -10.26 -29.64
CA LYS A 250 3.93 -11.31 -30.05
C LYS A 250 3.45 -12.71 -29.66
N LEU A 251 2.78 -12.83 -28.52
CA LEU A 251 2.26 -14.10 -28.00
C LEU A 251 0.85 -14.43 -28.49
N GLY A 252 0.25 -13.59 -29.35
CA GLY A 252 -1.10 -13.80 -29.89
C GLY A 252 -2.21 -13.70 -28.84
N LEU A 253 -2.04 -12.84 -27.83
CA LEU A 253 -2.96 -12.68 -26.69
C LEU A 253 -3.84 -11.43 -26.77
N THR A 254 -3.85 -10.72 -27.91
CA THR A 254 -4.53 -9.43 -28.07
C THR A 254 -6.00 -9.47 -27.68
N ASP A 255 -6.71 -10.55 -28.04
CA ASP A 255 -8.15 -10.70 -27.74
C ASP A 255 -8.43 -11.23 -26.33
N ARG A 256 -7.38 -11.59 -25.56
CA ARG A 256 -7.49 -12.19 -24.23
C ARG A 256 -6.93 -11.32 -23.10
N VAL A 257 -6.25 -10.20 -23.43
CA VAL A 257 -5.66 -9.29 -22.46
C VAL A 257 -6.29 -7.90 -22.58
N LEU A 258 -6.92 -7.44 -21.51
CA LEU A 258 -7.55 -6.14 -21.43
C LEU A 258 -6.67 -5.18 -20.60
N PHE A 259 -6.21 -4.09 -21.23
CA PHE A 259 -5.49 -3.01 -20.57
C PHE A 259 -6.49 -1.95 -20.11
N LEU A 260 -6.77 -1.89 -18.82
CA LEU A 260 -7.81 -1.01 -18.26
C LEU A 260 -7.26 0.34 -17.74
N GLY A 261 -5.92 0.53 -17.79
CA GLY A 261 -5.32 1.74 -17.24
C GLY A 261 -5.48 1.85 -15.72
N LYS A 262 -5.35 3.06 -15.19
CA LYS A 262 -5.58 3.34 -13.75
C LYS A 262 -7.08 3.32 -13.48
N GLN A 263 -7.47 2.61 -12.41
CA GLN A 263 -8.86 2.50 -11.96
C GLN A 263 -8.97 3.00 -10.51
N GLU A 264 -10.04 3.70 -10.21
CA GLU A 264 -10.31 4.17 -8.84
C GLU A 264 -10.99 3.09 -8.00
N LYS A 265 -11.92 2.34 -8.61
CA LYS A 265 -12.71 1.29 -7.97
C LYS A 265 -12.19 -0.10 -8.35
N VAL A 266 -11.04 -0.46 -7.77
CA VAL A 266 -10.39 -1.74 -8.06
C VAL A 266 -11.15 -2.91 -7.41
N GLU A 267 -11.86 -2.67 -6.32
CA GLU A 267 -12.69 -3.63 -5.61
C GLU A 267 -13.76 -4.28 -6.52
N GLU A 268 -14.38 -3.50 -7.40
CA GLU A 268 -15.34 -4.02 -8.38
C GLU A 268 -14.66 -5.01 -9.37
N LEU A 269 -13.41 -4.72 -9.76
CA LEU A 269 -12.64 -5.59 -10.67
C LEU A 269 -12.14 -6.85 -9.96
N TYR A 270 -11.79 -6.78 -8.69
CA TYR A 270 -11.50 -7.98 -7.89
C TYR A 270 -12.75 -8.87 -7.77
N SER A 271 -13.93 -8.30 -7.56
CA SER A 271 -15.18 -9.06 -7.41
C SER A 271 -15.54 -9.90 -8.63
N ILE A 272 -15.12 -9.48 -9.85
CA ILE A 272 -15.32 -10.26 -11.07
C ILE A 272 -14.17 -11.21 -11.42
N SER A 273 -13.10 -11.23 -10.60
CA SER A 273 -11.89 -12.00 -10.88
C SER A 273 -11.88 -13.35 -10.16
N ASP A 274 -11.26 -14.34 -10.80
CA ASP A 274 -11.10 -15.71 -10.28
C ASP A 274 -9.69 -15.95 -9.73
N LEU A 275 -8.69 -15.16 -10.14
CA LEU A 275 -7.29 -15.34 -9.73
C LEU A 275 -6.51 -14.03 -9.81
N LYS A 276 -5.68 -13.76 -8.81
CA LYS A 276 -4.73 -12.63 -8.78
C LYS A 276 -3.30 -13.12 -8.98
N LEU A 277 -2.56 -12.45 -9.86
CA LEU A 277 -1.11 -12.66 -10.01
C LEU A 277 -0.33 -11.42 -9.56
N LEU A 278 0.70 -11.61 -8.72
CA LEU A 278 1.69 -10.60 -8.35
C LEU A 278 3.09 -11.20 -8.31
N LEU A 279 3.80 -11.14 -9.43
CA LEU A 279 5.11 -11.79 -9.62
C LEU A 279 6.28 -10.81 -9.46
N SER A 280 6.16 -9.90 -8.50
CA SER A 280 7.12 -8.83 -8.25
C SER A 280 8.50 -9.37 -7.85
N GLU A 281 9.56 -8.70 -8.28
CA GLU A 281 10.95 -8.93 -7.83
C GLU A 281 11.21 -8.33 -6.45
N LYS A 282 10.56 -7.21 -6.15
CA LYS A 282 10.63 -6.53 -4.85
C LYS A 282 9.24 -6.07 -4.45
N GLU A 283 8.85 -6.41 -3.23
CA GLU A 283 7.58 -6.00 -2.64
C GLU A 283 7.73 -5.81 -1.14
N SER A 284 7.31 -4.65 -0.63
CA SER A 284 7.44 -4.38 0.80
C SER A 284 6.35 -5.04 1.62
N PHE A 285 5.17 -5.26 1.05
CA PHE A 285 4.05 -5.93 1.71
C PHE A 285 3.15 -6.68 0.72
N GLY A 286 2.71 -6.02 -0.36
CA GLY A 286 1.78 -6.60 -1.32
C GLY A 286 0.32 -6.25 -1.04
N LEU A 287 0.03 -4.97 -0.74
CA LEU A 287 -1.33 -4.48 -0.46
C LEU A 287 -2.37 -4.96 -1.49
N VAL A 288 -2.01 -5.00 -2.77
CA VAL A 288 -2.91 -5.46 -3.85
C VAL A 288 -3.26 -6.95 -3.77
N LEU A 289 -2.47 -7.77 -3.07
CA LEU A 289 -2.83 -9.16 -2.74
C LEU A 289 -3.87 -9.17 -1.64
N LEU A 290 -3.65 -8.39 -0.59
CA LEU A 290 -4.58 -8.27 0.53
C LEU A 290 -5.95 -7.77 0.06
N GLU A 291 -5.98 -6.79 -0.84
CA GLU A 291 -7.19 -6.28 -1.50
C GLU A 291 -7.96 -7.39 -2.24
N ALA A 292 -7.25 -8.19 -3.03
CA ALA A 292 -7.84 -9.32 -3.76
C ALA A 292 -8.35 -10.42 -2.82
N MET A 293 -7.56 -10.78 -1.80
CA MET A 293 -7.93 -11.77 -0.79
C MET A 293 -9.17 -11.35 0.01
N ALA A 294 -9.32 -10.06 0.31
CA ALA A 294 -10.51 -9.49 0.95
C ALA A 294 -11.78 -9.66 0.10
N CYS A 295 -11.63 -9.64 -1.24
CA CYS A 295 -12.70 -9.95 -2.18
C CYS A 295 -12.85 -11.46 -2.45
N GLY A 296 -12.17 -12.33 -1.68
CA GLY A 296 -12.22 -13.78 -1.86
C GLY A 296 -11.57 -14.27 -3.15
N VAL A 297 -10.58 -13.55 -3.68
CA VAL A 297 -9.83 -13.93 -4.88
C VAL A 297 -8.53 -14.63 -4.48
N PRO A 298 -8.34 -15.91 -4.85
CA PRO A 298 -7.09 -16.60 -4.61
C PRO A 298 -5.91 -15.89 -5.28
N CYS A 299 -4.76 -15.89 -4.60
CA CYS A 299 -3.57 -15.15 -5.04
C CYS A 299 -2.39 -16.08 -5.30
N ILE A 300 -1.60 -15.74 -6.32
CA ILE A 300 -0.27 -16.31 -6.53
C ILE A 300 0.73 -15.16 -6.52
N GLY A 301 1.72 -15.25 -5.65
CA GLY A 301 2.78 -14.26 -5.47
C GLY A 301 4.15 -14.90 -5.54
N THR A 302 5.19 -14.08 -5.76
CA THR A 302 6.58 -14.50 -5.59
C THR A 302 6.94 -14.57 -4.11
N ASP A 303 7.81 -15.52 -3.75
CA ASP A 303 8.36 -15.67 -2.39
C ASP A 303 9.47 -14.63 -2.16
N VAL A 304 9.08 -13.34 -2.09
CA VAL A 304 10.00 -12.21 -1.92
C VAL A 304 9.43 -11.14 -1.00
N GLY A 305 10.29 -10.50 -0.24
CA GLY A 305 9.94 -9.34 0.60
C GLY A 305 8.82 -9.65 1.58
N GLY A 306 7.80 -8.77 1.63
CA GLY A 306 6.64 -8.91 2.51
C GLY A 306 5.52 -9.80 1.95
N ILE A 307 5.63 -10.36 0.73
CA ILE A 307 4.57 -11.22 0.15
C ILE A 307 4.31 -12.46 1.02
N PRO A 308 5.33 -13.17 1.56
CA PRO A 308 5.13 -14.32 2.45
C PRO A 308 4.47 -13.99 3.80
N GLU A 309 4.39 -12.72 4.17
CA GLU A 309 3.65 -12.29 5.37
C GLU A 309 2.14 -12.16 5.09
N VAL A 310 1.74 -12.06 3.81
CA VAL A 310 0.35 -11.97 3.37
C VAL A 310 -0.19 -13.31 2.91
N ILE A 311 0.62 -14.12 2.22
CA ILE A 311 0.22 -15.42 1.68
C ILE A 311 0.91 -16.55 2.44
N THR A 312 0.11 -17.44 3.03
CA THR A 312 0.56 -18.75 3.52
C THR A 312 0.47 -19.76 2.36
N HIS A 313 1.64 -20.25 1.90
CA HIS A 313 1.73 -21.15 0.74
C HIS A 313 0.89 -22.41 0.92
N GLY A 314 0.02 -22.68 -0.06
CA GLY A 314 -0.86 -23.86 -0.09
C GLY A 314 -2.11 -23.75 0.77
N GLU A 315 -2.26 -22.67 1.56
CA GLU A 315 -3.40 -22.45 2.44
C GLU A 315 -4.23 -21.22 1.98
N THR A 316 -3.64 -20.01 2.05
CA THR A 316 -4.33 -18.77 1.68
C THR A 316 -4.00 -18.28 0.26
N GLY A 317 -3.13 -19.01 -0.45
CA GLY A 317 -2.65 -18.73 -1.79
C GLY A 317 -1.41 -19.55 -2.11
N PHE A 318 -0.72 -19.21 -3.18
CA PHE A 318 0.51 -19.91 -3.56
C PHE A 318 1.67 -18.95 -3.71
N LEU A 319 2.83 -19.36 -3.20
CA LEU A 319 4.11 -18.68 -3.37
C LEU A 319 4.98 -19.46 -4.36
N VAL A 320 5.68 -18.74 -5.23
CA VAL A 320 6.61 -19.31 -6.20
C VAL A 320 7.96 -18.59 -6.14
N PRO A 321 9.06 -19.26 -6.44
CA PRO A 321 10.35 -18.60 -6.60
C PRO A 321 10.31 -17.51 -7.67
N LEU A 322 11.14 -16.48 -7.50
CA LEU A 322 11.24 -15.39 -8.49
C LEU A 322 11.60 -15.96 -9.88
N GLY A 323 10.78 -15.63 -10.87
CA GLY A 323 10.95 -16.09 -12.26
C GLY A 323 10.43 -17.49 -12.54
N ASP A 324 9.84 -18.19 -11.59
CA ASP A 324 9.23 -19.51 -11.81
C ASP A 324 7.86 -19.38 -12.50
N ILE A 325 7.91 -19.18 -13.81
CA ILE A 325 6.72 -19.07 -14.66
C ILE A 325 5.94 -20.38 -14.71
N ASP A 326 6.63 -21.53 -14.73
CA ASP A 326 6.00 -22.85 -14.82
C ASP A 326 5.25 -23.23 -13.55
N GLY A 327 5.89 -23.01 -12.39
CA GLY A 327 5.25 -23.20 -11.09
C GLY A 327 4.02 -22.31 -10.90
N ALA A 328 4.15 -21.02 -11.24
CA ALA A 328 3.02 -20.09 -11.17
C ALA A 328 1.86 -20.50 -12.08
N ALA A 329 2.15 -20.90 -13.33
CA ALA A 329 1.13 -21.38 -14.27
C ALA A 329 0.46 -22.68 -13.80
N LYS A 330 1.23 -23.62 -13.24
CA LYS A 330 0.69 -24.88 -12.69
C LYS A 330 -0.29 -24.61 -11.55
N HIS A 331 0.07 -23.80 -10.57
CA HIS A 331 -0.84 -23.42 -9.47
C HIS A 331 -2.07 -22.67 -9.99
N ALA A 332 -1.90 -21.75 -10.94
CA ALA A 332 -2.99 -21.00 -11.55
C ALA A 332 -4.01 -21.93 -12.24
N VAL A 333 -3.54 -22.85 -13.08
CA VAL A 333 -4.39 -23.82 -13.79
C VAL A 333 -5.13 -24.73 -12.79
N SER A 334 -4.45 -25.20 -11.74
CA SER A 334 -5.08 -26.00 -10.68
C SER A 334 -6.23 -25.24 -10.02
N LEU A 335 -5.99 -24.00 -9.56
CA LEU A 335 -7.01 -23.14 -8.95
C LEU A 335 -8.19 -22.87 -9.88
N LEU A 336 -7.95 -22.64 -11.18
CA LEU A 336 -8.99 -22.28 -12.13
C LEU A 336 -9.82 -23.49 -12.60
N LYS A 337 -9.29 -24.72 -12.56
CA LYS A 337 -9.96 -25.96 -12.95
C LYS A 337 -10.62 -26.69 -11.80
N ASP A 338 -10.02 -26.65 -10.60
CA ASP A 338 -10.53 -27.34 -9.41
C ASP A 338 -11.34 -26.36 -8.57
N LYS A 339 -12.66 -26.46 -8.67
CA LYS A 339 -13.59 -25.60 -7.95
C LYS A 339 -13.46 -25.76 -6.42
N SER A 340 -13.23 -26.99 -5.94
CA SER A 340 -13.12 -27.29 -4.50
C SER A 340 -11.86 -26.63 -3.92
N LEU A 341 -10.72 -26.76 -4.60
CA LEU A 341 -9.48 -26.12 -4.22
C LEU A 341 -9.61 -24.58 -4.24
N HIS A 342 -10.26 -24.05 -5.29
CA HIS A 342 -10.51 -22.61 -5.41
C HIS A 342 -11.33 -22.08 -4.23
N GLU A 343 -12.45 -22.73 -3.90
CA GLU A 343 -13.33 -22.33 -2.79
C GLU A 343 -12.62 -22.43 -1.44
N GLN A 344 -11.82 -23.49 -1.22
CA GLN A 344 -11.03 -23.69 -0.01
C GLN A 344 -10.01 -22.56 0.18
N VAL A 345 -9.19 -22.27 -0.84
CA VAL A 345 -8.15 -21.24 -0.77
C VAL A 345 -8.78 -19.85 -0.63
N SER A 346 -9.88 -19.58 -1.36
CA SER A 346 -10.63 -18.33 -1.28
C SER A 346 -11.15 -18.08 0.15
N ALA A 347 -11.77 -19.07 0.78
CA ALA A 347 -12.29 -18.97 2.14
C ALA A 347 -11.17 -18.78 3.17
N ALA A 348 -10.06 -19.51 3.05
CA ALA A 348 -8.91 -19.35 3.92
C ALA A 348 -8.26 -17.97 3.79
N ALA A 349 -8.11 -17.47 2.54
CA ALA A 349 -7.60 -16.13 2.25
C ALA A 349 -8.46 -15.04 2.92
N LEU A 350 -9.77 -15.10 2.75
CA LEU A 350 -10.71 -14.15 3.36
C LEU A 350 -10.65 -14.20 4.90
N SER A 351 -10.61 -15.39 5.49
CA SER A 351 -10.50 -15.59 6.94
C SER A 351 -9.19 -14.99 7.48
N SER A 352 -8.07 -15.16 6.75
CA SER A 352 -6.77 -14.58 7.11
C SER A 352 -6.84 -13.04 7.12
N VAL A 353 -7.45 -12.44 6.10
CA VAL A 353 -7.63 -10.97 6.04
C VAL A 353 -8.43 -10.48 7.24
N GLN A 354 -9.57 -11.09 7.52
CA GLN A 354 -10.45 -10.69 8.63
C GLN A 354 -9.78 -10.82 10.01
N SER A 355 -8.99 -11.86 10.22
CA SER A 355 -8.34 -12.12 11.52
C SER A 355 -7.03 -11.36 11.72
N GLN A 356 -6.25 -11.13 10.66
CA GLN A 356 -4.89 -10.58 10.78
C GLN A 356 -4.76 -9.15 10.25
N PHE A 357 -5.50 -8.78 9.20
CA PHE A 357 -5.29 -7.54 8.45
C PHE A 357 -6.55 -6.68 8.34
N SER A 358 -7.54 -6.90 9.21
CA SER A 358 -8.74 -6.06 9.24
C SER A 358 -8.42 -4.64 9.67
N SER A 359 -9.17 -3.68 9.13
CA SER A 359 -9.00 -2.27 9.49
C SER A 359 -9.18 -2.03 10.98
N GLU A 360 -10.13 -2.73 11.63
CA GLU A 360 -10.37 -2.59 13.07
C GLU A 360 -9.14 -2.98 13.91
N LYS A 361 -8.52 -4.12 13.60
CA LYS A 361 -7.35 -4.61 14.32
C LYS A 361 -6.16 -3.66 14.15
N ILE A 362 -5.78 -3.38 12.91
CA ILE A 362 -4.54 -2.61 12.61
C ILE A 362 -4.67 -1.15 13.07
N VAL A 363 -5.83 -0.53 12.88
CA VAL A 363 -6.06 0.84 13.39
C VAL A 363 -6.01 0.89 14.91
N SER A 364 -6.49 -0.17 15.60
CA SER A 364 -6.36 -0.26 17.06
C SER A 364 -4.91 -0.41 17.52
N GLU A 365 -4.04 -1.07 16.74
CA GLU A 365 -2.59 -1.15 17.02
C GLU A 365 -1.94 0.25 16.91
N TYR A 366 -2.28 1.03 15.87
CA TYR A 366 -1.81 2.42 15.77
C TYR A 366 -2.35 3.30 16.89
N GLU A 367 -3.64 3.20 17.20
CA GLU A 367 -4.26 3.96 18.29
C GLU A 367 -3.59 3.67 19.65
N LYS A 368 -3.30 2.39 19.93
CA LYS A 368 -2.56 1.98 21.11
C LYS A 368 -1.14 2.59 21.14
N LEU A 369 -0.41 2.51 20.03
CA LEU A 369 0.92 3.11 19.90
C LEU A 369 0.90 4.62 20.17
N TYR A 370 -0.12 5.34 19.68
CA TYR A 370 -0.26 6.76 19.92
C TYR A 370 -0.55 7.08 21.40
N LEU A 371 -1.45 6.32 22.02
CA LEU A 371 -1.79 6.51 23.44
C LEU A 371 -0.61 6.24 24.36
N GLU A 372 0.12 5.13 24.12
CA GLU A 372 1.35 4.80 24.87
C GLU A 372 2.41 5.90 24.75
N LEU A 373 2.53 6.52 23.57
CA LEU A 373 3.49 7.59 23.32
C LEU A 373 3.14 8.88 24.09
N ILE A 374 1.85 9.20 24.21
CA ILE A 374 1.38 10.39 24.92
C ILE A 374 1.35 10.17 26.43
N GLU A 375 0.91 8.99 26.91
CA GLU A 375 0.81 8.68 28.36
C GLU A 375 2.19 8.43 28.99
N GLY A 376 3.16 7.96 28.21
CA GLY A 376 4.54 7.75 28.69
C GLY A 376 5.26 9.05 29.08
N ASP A 377 4.81 10.21 28.59
CA ASP A 377 5.33 11.52 29.02
C ASP A 377 4.60 12.00 30.29
N ASP A 378 3.29 11.79 30.39
CA ASP A 378 2.51 12.19 31.59
C ASP A 378 3.03 11.48 32.88
N ALA A 379 3.77 10.37 32.75
CA ALA A 379 4.37 9.64 33.88
C ALA A 379 5.79 10.14 34.28
N ASN A 380 6.39 11.02 33.45
CA ASN A 380 7.74 11.57 33.69
C ASN A 380 7.73 13.06 34.04
N GLU A 381 6.57 13.72 34.08
CA GLU A 381 6.36 15.05 34.66
C GLU A 381 5.82 14.93 36.10
#